data_31cee95b5775fbe9e9e3f5d5b21cca23
#
_entry.id   31cee95b5775fbe9e9e3f5d5b21cca23
#
_cell.length_a   1.000
_cell.length_b   1.000
_cell.length_c   1.000
_cell.angle_alpha   90.00
_cell.angle_beta   90.00
_cell.angle_gamma   90.00
#
_symmetry.space_group_name_H-M   'P 1'
#
loop_
_entity.id
_entity.type
_entity.pdbx_description
1 polymer ?
#
loop_
_entity_poly.entity_id
_entity_poly.type
_entity_poly.pdbx_seq_one_letter_code
_entity_poly.pdbx_strand_id
1 'polypeptide(L)'
;VPYFTLIVVLITLIIFARDKWPAGLVAMGSAIVLGIFGCVTTDKVFSGWSSNLTLMIMGMMIVGNALFKTGAVLLVGKSIMKAKFASNERVVMVIIMIASGLLSAFLSNTAVVATFIPLVGAMVASSNGKLKNKNLLMPLGLATAIGGALTLVGSTAQPMANSILEQQGLPMFGMFDFVPVVLPLFICLIIYFATVGYGMMNKHLDFEDT
;
A
#
# COMPACT_ATOMS: atom_id res chain seq x y z
N VAL A 1 -17.92 -19.64 25.64
CA VAL A 1 -17.73 -18.37 24.91
C VAL A 1 -16.43 -18.35 24.10
N PRO A 2 -15.21 -18.67 24.60
CA PRO A 2 -13.99 -18.57 23.79
C PRO A 2 -13.95 -19.50 22.57
N TYR A 3 -14.47 -20.73 22.70
CA TYR A 3 -14.50 -21.69 21.60
C TYR A 3 -15.43 -21.27 20.47
N PHE A 4 -16.57 -20.67 20.79
CA PHE A 4 -17.51 -20.15 19.77
C PHE A 4 -16.90 -18.99 18.99
N THR A 5 -16.24 -18.05 19.67
CA THR A 5 -15.51 -16.95 19.01
C THR A 5 -14.46 -17.49 18.06
N LEU A 6 -13.70 -18.51 18.48
CA LEU A 6 -12.66 -19.14 17.66
C LEU A 6 -13.25 -19.80 16.40
N ILE A 7 -14.41 -20.47 16.52
CA ILE A 7 -15.12 -21.07 15.38
C ILE A 7 -15.57 -19.97 14.40
N VAL A 8 -16.18 -18.90 14.90
CA VAL A 8 -16.63 -17.79 14.03
C VAL A 8 -15.46 -17.14 13.30
N VAL A 9 -14.34 -16.92 14.00
CA VAL A 9 -13.11 -16.38 13.37
C VAL A 9 -12.58 -17.33 12.29
N LEU A 10 -12.51 -18.63 12.56
CA LEU A 10 -12.07 -19.62 11.57
C LEU A 10 -12.99 -19.64 10.33
N ILE A 11 -14.31 -19.63 10.53
CA ILE A 11 -15.28 -19.57 9.42
C ILE A 11 -15.07 -18.28 8.62
N THR A 12 -14.88 -17.15 9.29
CA THR A 12 -14.63 -15.85 8.64
C THR A 12 -13.36 -15.89 7.78
N LEU A 13 -12.27 -16.48 8.30
CA LEU A 13 -11.02 -16.66 7.56
C LEU A 13 -11.20 -17.57 6.33
N ILE A 14 -11.97 -18.66 6.46
CA ILE A 14 -12.25 -19.56 5.34
C ILE A 14 -13.07 -18.84 4.26
N ILE A 15 -14.04 -18.02 4.66
CA ILE A 15 -14.84 -17.23 3.71
C ILE A 15 -13.97 -16.17 3.01
N PHE A 16 -13.05 -15.51 3.72
CA PHE A 16 -12.09 -14.58 3.12
C PHE A 16 -11.17 -15.29 2.13
N ALA A 17 -10.65 -16.47 2.48
CA ALA A 17 -9.78 -17.25 1.60
C ALA A 17 -10.47 -17.70 0.30
N ARG A 18 -11.80 -17.81 0.30
CA ARG A 18 -12.59 -18.15 -0.89
C ARG A 18 -12.86 -16.96 -1.82
N ASP A 19 -12.66 -15.73 -1.35
CA ASP A 19 -12.80 -14.45 -2.10
C ASP A 19 -14.10 -14.32 -2.92
N LYS A 20 -15.17 -15.00 -2.46
CA LYS A 20 -16.46 -15.03 -3.15
C LYS A 20 -17.40 -13.90 -2.72
N TRP A 21 -17.19 -13.33 -1.53
CA TRP A 21 -18.03 -12.31 -0.91
C TRP A 21 -17.20 -11.08 -0.58
N PRO A 22 -17.76 -9.85 -0.70
CA PRO A 22 -17.06 -8.63 -0.31
C PRO A 22 -16.60 -8.71 1.15
N ALA A 23 -15.30 -8.49 1.38
CA ALA A 23 -14.68 -8.63 2.70
C ALA A 23 -15.40 -7.80 3.79
N GLY A 24 -15.89 -6.60 3.44
CA GLY A 24 -16.65 -5.76 4.37
C GLY A 24 -17.97 -6.39 4.85
N LEU A 25 -18.70 -7.08 3.97
CA LEU A 25 -19.94 -7.78 4.34
C LEU A 25 -19.66 -8.96 5.25
N VAL A 26 -18.61 -9.72 4.97
CA VAL A 26 -18.21 -10.88 5.77
C VAL A 26 -17.76 -10.41 7.17
N ALA A 27 -16.94 -9.36 7.23
CA ALA A 27 -16.47 -8.79 8.50
C ALA A 27 -17.65 -8.25 9.34
N MET A 28 -18.59 -7.52 8.72
CA MET A 28 -19.77 -7.01 9.41
C MET A 28 -20.66 -8.14 9.89
N GLY A 29 -20.91 -9.14 9.05
CA GLY A 29 -21.71 -10.31 9.41
C GLY A 29 -21.12 -11.08 10.59
N SER A 30 -19.81 -11.31 10.61
CA SER A 30 -19.13 -11.98 11.73
C SER A 30 -19.19 -11.16 13.03
N ALA A 31 -19.04 -9.84 12.95
CA ALA A 31 -19.16 -8.96 14.11
C ALA A 31 -20.58 -8.98 14.71
N ILE A 32 -21.61 -8.94 13.86
CA ILE A 32 -23.04 -9.03 14.28
C ILE A 32 -23.31 -10.39 14.92
N VAL A 33 -22.83 -11.49 14.33
CA VAL A 33 -22.99 -12.83 14.91
C VAL A 33 -22.38 -12.90 16.30
N LEU A 34 -21.16 -12.41 16.50
CA LEU A 34 -20.51 -12.38 17.80
C LEU A 34 -21.27 -11.50 18.82
N GLY A 35 -21.91 -10.42 18.36
CA GLY A 35 -22.76 -9.57 19.19
C GLY A 35 -24.04 -10.28 19.64
N ILE A 36 -24.76 -10.93 18.71
CA ILE A 36 -26.03 -11.67 19.01
C ILE A 36 -25.78 -12.78 20.02
N PHE A 37 -24.67 -13.51 19.89
CA PHE A 37 -24.32 -14.60 20.82
C PHE A 37 -23.65 -14.09 22.13
N GLY A 38 -23.62 -12.77 22.37
CA GLY A 38 -23.11 -12.18 23.61
C GLY A 38 -21.62 -12.36 23.84
N CYS A 39 -20.86 -12.67 22.79
CA CYS A 39 -19.38 -12.75 22.85
C CYS A 39 -18.75 -11.38 22.95
N VAL A 40 -19.41 -10.36 22.40
CA VAL A 40 -18.99 -8.95 22.40
C VAL A 40 -20.22 -8.12 22.75
N THR A 41 -20.04 -7.08 23.57
CA THR A 41 -21.12 -6.13 23.89
C THR A 41 -21.53 -5.35 22.64
N THR A 42 -22.81 -5.02 22.52
CA THR A 42 -23.40 -4.33 21.35
C THR A 42 -22.66 -3.03 21.02
N ASP A 43 -22.27 -2.29 22.06
CA ASP A 43 -21.49 -1.04 21.91
C ASP A 43 -20.13 -1.29 21.25
N LYS A 44 -19.48 -2.40 21.55
CA LYS A 44 -18.18 -2.78 20.96
C LYS A 44 -18.29 -3.30 19.52
N VAL A 45 -19.43 -3.91 19.16
CA VAL A 45 -19.66 -4.37 17.77
C VAL A 45 -19.61 -3.20 16.79
N PHE A 46 -20.16 -2.05 17.17
CA PHE A 46 -20.25 -0.86 16.31
C PHE A 46 -19.23 0.22 16.63
N SER A 47 -18.48 0.14 17.73
CA SER A 47 -17.50 1.17 18.14
C SER A 47 -16.41 1.39 17.09
N GLY A 48 -16.02 0.36 16.35
CA GLY A 48 -15.04 0.49 15.27
C GLY A 48 -15.48 1.43 14.13
N TRP A 49 -16.77 1.59 13.89
CA TRP A 49 -17.33 2.49 12.87
C TRP A 49 -17.25 3.97 13.27
N SER A 50 -17.29 4.25 14.55
CA SER A 50 -17.28 5.60 15.12
C SER A 50 -15.91 6.03 15.58
N SER A 51 -14.88 5.20 15.42
CA SER A 51 -13.53 5.54 15.84
C SER A 51 -12.93 6.65 14.96
N ASN A 52 -12.19 7.56 15.58
CA ASN A 52 -11.47 8.63 14.86
C ASN A 52 -10.54 8.07 13.77
N LEU A 53 -9.96 6.89 14.01
CA LEU A 53 -9.12 6.19 13.04
C LEU A 53 -9.91 5.77 11.80
N THR A 54 -11.10 5.21 11.96
CA THR A 54 -11.95 4.80 10.84
C THR A 54 -12.36 6.00 9.99
N LEU A 55 -12.75 7.10 10.64
CA LEU A 55 -13.12 8.35 9.96
C LEU A 55 -11.92 8.93 9.20
N MET A 56 -10.73 8.91 9.80
CA MET A 56 -9.50 9.36 9.15
C MET A 56 -9.16 8.51 7.92
N ILE A 57 -9.23 7.18 8.03
CA ILE A 57 -8.98 6.26 6.90
C ILE A 57 -9.99 6.48 5.78
N MET A 58 -11.29 6.61 6.10
CA MET A 58 -12.33 6.91 5.11
C MET A 58 -12.07 8.24 4.39
N GLY A 59 -11.72 9.29 5.13
CA GLY A 59 -11.37 10.60 4.54
C GLY A 59 -10.20 10.49 3.58
N MET A 60 -9.12 9.80 3.98
CA MET A 60 -7.96 9.59 3.12
C MET A 60 -8.25 8.72 1.91
N MET A 61 -9.10 7.71 2.01
CA MET A 61 -9.55 6.91 0.86
C MET A 61 -10.33 7.76 -0.15
N ILE A 62 -11.17 8.70 0.33
CA ILE A 62 -11.90 9.62 -0.54
C ILE A 62 -10.93 10.55 -1.27
N VAL A 63 -9.98 11.16 -0.55
CA VAL A 63 -8.94 12.03 -1.14
C VAL A 63 -8.08 11.25 -2.12
N GLY A 64 -7.64 10.04 -1.75
CA GLY A 64 -6.86 9.16 -2.62
C GLY A 64 -7.59 8.82 -3.91
N ASN A 65 -8.86 8.44 -3.81
CA ASN A 65 -9.68 8.14 -4.99
C ASN A 65 -9.90 9.38 -5.88
N ALA A 66 -10.05 10.56 -5.28
CA ALA A 66 -10.13 11.82 -6.02
C ALA A 66 -8.84 12.10 -6.81
N LEU A 67 -7.66 11.88 -6.21
CA LEU A 67 -6.36 12.03 -6.88
C LEU A 67 -6.21 11.08 -8.10
N PHE A 68 -6.71 9.84 -7.99
CA PHE A 68 -6.73 8.92 -9.13
C PHE A 68 -7.71 9.37 -10.22
N LYS A 69 -8.94 9.74 -9.84
CA LYS A 69 -9.98 10.17 -10.80
C LYS A 69 -9.64 11.47 -11.51
N THR A 70 -8.97 12.40 -10.86
CA THR A 70 -8.50 13.66 -11.46
C THR A 70 -7.29 13.46 -12.38
N GLY A 71 -6.69 12.28 -12.39
CA GLY A 71 -5.49 11.99 -13.17
C GLY A 71 -4.22 12.66 -12.63
N ALA A 72 -4.24 13.21 -11.42
CA ALA A 72 -3.07 13.84 -10.80
C ALA A 72 -1.87 12.88 -10.74
N VAL A 73 -2.11 11.61 -10.43
CA VAL A 73 -1.07 10.56 -10.43
C VAL A 73 -0.49 10.34 -11.82
N LEU A 74 -1.32 10.38 -12.87
CA LEU A 74 -0.87 10.25 -14.26
C LEU A 74 -0.05 11.47 -14.74
N LEU A 75 -0.32 12.67 -14.20
CA LEU A 75 0.49 13.85 -14.48
C LEU A 75 1.93 13.70 -13.97
N VAL A 76 2.11 13.11 -12.78
CA VAL A 76 3.42 12.77 -12.25
C VAL A 76 4.15 11.83 -13.21
N GLY A 77 3.51 10.77 -13.66
CA GLY A 77 4.07 9.82 -14.62
C GLY A 77 4.46 10.46 -15.96
N LYS A 78 3.56 11.30 -16.54
CA LYS A 78 3.85 12.03 -17.77
C LYS A 78 5.02 13.01 -17.63
N SER A 79 5.17 13.61 -16.46
CA SER A 79 6.30 14.51 -16.17
C SER A 79 7.63 13.75 -16.14
N ILE A 80 7.63 12.52 -15.61
CA ILE A 80 8.80 11.64 -15.65
C ILE A 80 9.19 11.29 -17.10
N MET A 81 8.22 10.98 -17.95
CA MET A 81 8.46 10.65 -19.35
C MET A 81 9.04 11.82 -20.17
N LYS A 82 8.67 13.05 -19.85
CA LYS A 82 9.18 14.26 -20.52
C LYS A 82 10.55 14.70 -20.05
N ALA A 83 11.07 14.15 -18.96
CA ALA A 83 12.36 14.52 -18.41
C ALA A 83 13.49 14.09 -19.36
N LYS A 84 14.46 14.98 -19.61
CA LYS A 84 15.68 14.70 -20.41
C LYS A 84 16.50 13.49 -19.93
N PHE A 85 16.23 13.01 -18.74
CA PHE A 85 16.89 11.86 -18.11
C PHE A 85 16.27 10.50 -18.46
N ALA A 86 15.20 10.46 -19.27
CA ALA A 86 14.52 9.23 -19.71
C ALA A 86 15.43 8.25 -20.51
N SER A 87 16.64 8.67 -20.88
CA SER A 87 17.63 7.83 -21.55
C SER A 87 18.43 6.91 -20.61
N ASN A 88 18.43 7.17 -19.31
CA ASN A 88 19.18 6.40 -18.33
C ASN A 88 18.22 5.61 -17.44
N GLU A 89 18.19 4.28 -17.64
CA GLU A 89 17.29 3.37 -16.93
C GLU A 89 17.41 3.48 -15.40
N ARG A 90 18.61 3.63 -14.86
CA ARG A 90 18.81 3.79 -13.40
C ARG A 90 18.17 5.07 -12.87
N VAL A 91 18.28 6.16 -13.60
CA VAL A 91 17.69 7.44 -13.19
C VAL A 91 16.15 7.35 -13.22
N VAL A 92 15.61 6.75 -14.27
CA VAL A 92 14.17 6.50 -14.39
C VAL A 92 13.66 5.63 -13.24
N MET A 93 14.37 4.55 -12.92
CA MET A 93 14.06 3.67 -11.79
C MET A 93 14.01 4.45 -10.47
N VAL A 94 15.03 5.23 -10.15
CA VAL A 94 15.08 6.04 -8.92
C VAL A 94 13.93 7.04 -8.86
N ILE A 95 13.63 7.73 -9.96
CA ILE A 95 12.52 8.68 -10.02
C ILE A 95 11.18 7.98 -9.78
N ILE A 96 10.97 6.81 -10.40
CA ILE A 96 9.77 6.01 -10.20
C ILE A 96 9.65 5.57 -8.74
N MET A 97 10.75 5.11 -8.12
CA MET A 97 10.77 4.73 -6.71
C MET A 97 10.38 5.89 -5.79
N ILE A 98 10.97 7.06 -6.00
CA ILE A 98 10.65 8.26 -5.20
C ILE A 98 9.18 8.65 -5.39
N ALA A 99 8.73 8.76 -6.64
CA ALA A 99 7.37 9.18 -6.94
C ALA A 99 6.32 8.20 -6.39
N SER A 100 6.50 6.90 -6.61
CA SER A 100 5.58 5.88 -6.15
C SER A 100 5.58 5.75 -4.62
N GLY A 101 6.75 5.81 -3.98
CA GLY A 101 6.87 5.75 -2.52
C GLY A 101 6.22 6.95 -1.84
N LEU A 102 6.44 8.17 -2.33
CA LEU A 102 5.79 9.37 -1.78
C LEU A 102 4.28 9.36 -1.98
N LEU A 103 3.80 8.92 -3.14
CA LEU A 103 2.36 8.77 -3.37
C LEU A 103 1.76 7.71 -2.48
N SER A 104 2.46 6.60 -2.27
CA SER A 104 2.01 5.50 -1.41
C SER A 104 1.97 5.87 0.07
N ALA A 105 2.70 6.88 0.51
CA ALA A 105 2.59 7.40 1.88
C ALA A 105 1.18 7.90 2.21
N PHE A 106 0.41 8.33 1.21
CA PHE A 106 -0.95 8.87 1.39
C PHE A 106 -2.03 8.05 0.68
N LEU A 107 -1.64 7.18 -0.21
CA LEU A 107 -2.54 6.36 -1.03
C LEU A 107 -2.29 4.88 -0.74
N SER A 108 -3.30 4.05 -1.01
CA SER A 108 -3.15 2.59 -0.91
C SER A 108 -2.03 2.09 -1.83
N ASN A 109 -1.13 1.26 -1.29
CA ASN A 109 -0.02 0.65 -2.03
C ASN A 109 -0.48 -0.03 -3.32
N THR A 110 -1.56 -0.82 -3.23
CA THR A 110 -2.13 -1.53 -4.37
C THR A 110 -2.59 -0.60 -5.48
N ALA A 111 -3.25 0.51 -5.11
CA ALA A 111 -3.75 1.48 -6.08
C ALA A 111 -2.60 2.22 -6.78
N VAL A 112 -1.54 2.57 -6.06
CA VAL A 112 -0.34 3.18 -6.63
C VAL A 112 0.34 2.21 -7.60
N VAL A 113 0.60 0.97 -7.20
CA VAL A 113 1.22 -0.04 -8.07
C VAL A 113 0.37 -0.28 -9.31
N ALA A 114 -0.95 -0.49 -9.17
CA ALA A 114 -1.87 -0.71 -10.29
C ALA A 114 -1.87 0.45 -11.31
N THR A 115 -1.64 1.68 -10.84
CA THR A 115 -1.56 2.86 -11.73
C THR A 115 -0.20 2.97 -12.41
N PHE A 116 0.88 2.63 -11.71
CA PHE A 116 2.23 2.74 -12.26
C PHE A 116 2.60 1.59 -13.20
N ILE A 117 2.03 0.38 -13.06
CA ILE A 117 2.29 -0.74 -13.96
C ILE A 117 2.04 -0.38 -15.43
N PRO A 118 0.84 0.07 -15.85
CA PRO A 118 0.61 0.44 -17.24
C PRO A 118 1.44 1.65 -17.68
N LEU A 119 1.76 2.57 -16.75
CA LEU A 119 2.64 3.70 -17.04
C LEU A 119 4.06 3.24 -17.36
N VAL A 120 4.64 2.35 -16.56
CA VAL A 120 5.96 1.74 -16.79
C VAL A 120 5.94 0.96 -18.11
N GLY A 121 4.89 0.17 -18.38
CA GLY A 121 4.73 -0.53 -19.65
C GLY A 121 4.76 0.42 -20.85
N ALA A 122 4.04 1.55 -20.80
CA ALA A 122 4.06 2.56 -21.84
C ALA A 122 5.45 3.21 -22.01
N MET A 123 6.17 3.46 -20.90
CA MET A 123 7.54 3.99 -20.92
C MET A 123 8.51 3.00 -21.58
N VAL A 124 8.42 1.73 -21.23
CA VAL A 124 9.25 0.67 -21.84
C VAL A 124 8.97 0.54 -23.32
N ALA A 125 7.70 0.49 -23.74
CA ALA A 125 7.30 0.41 -25.14
C ALA A 125 7.82 1.59 -25.97
N SER A 126 7.85 2.80 -25.41
CA SER A 126 8.33 4.02 -26.09
C SER A 126 9.84 4.21 -26.05
N SER A 127 10.57 3.39 -25.29
CA SER A 127 12.00 3.58 -25.03
C SER A 127 12.94 3.01 -26.09
N ASN A 128 12.41 2.32 -27.12
CA ASN A 128 13.21 1.62 -28.15
C ASN A 128 14.23 0.62 -27.52
N GLY A 129 13.81 -0.14 -26.52
CA GLY A 129 14.63 -1.16 -25.84
C GLY A 129 15.63 -0.63 -24.80
N LYS A 130 15.59 0.67 -24.47
CA LYS A 130 16.47 1.27 -23.45
C LYS A 130 16.00 1.01 -22.03
N LEU A 131 14.72 0.75 -21.82
CA LEU A 131 14.10 0.45 -20.54
C LEU A 131 13.54 -0.98 -20.57
N LYS A 132 13.62 -1.67 -19.43
CA LYS A 132 13.10 -3.04 -19.29
C LYS A 132 12.10 -3.10 -18.13
N ASN A 133 10.97 -3.78 -18.33
CA ASN A 133 9.95 -3.95 -17.30
C ASN A 133 10.51 -4.54 -16.02
N LYS A 134 11.36 -5.57 -16.11
CA LYS A 134 11.98 -6.24 -14.97
C LYS A 134 12.76 -5.30 -14.05
N ASN A 135 13.45 -4.31 -14.62
CA ASN A 135 14.29 -3.38 -13.87
C ASN A 135 13.49 -2.25 -13.20
N LEU A 136 12.22 -2.06 -13.58
CA LEU A 136 11.39 -0.97 -13.09
C LEU A 136 10.26 -1.44 -12.17
N LEU A 137 9.64 -2.61 -12.47
CA LEU A 137 8.46 -3.08 -11.72
C LEU A 137 8.81 -3.58 -10.31
N MET A 138 9.91 -4.31 -10.15
CA MET A 138 10.31 -4.81 -8.83
C MET A 138 10.69 -3.66 -7.87
N PRO A 139 11.56 -2.69 -8.25
CA PRO A 139 11.84 -1.52 -7.42
C PRO A 139 10.59 -0.67 -7.13
N LEU A 140 9.68 -0.53 -8.10
CA LEU A 140 8.39 0.13 -7.91
C LEU A 140 7.59 -0.50 -6.77
N GLY A 141 7.42 -1.83 -6.78
CA GLY A 141 6.65 -2.55 -5.76
C GLY A 141 7.25 -2.38 -4.36
N LEU A 142 8.56 -2.53 -4.22
CA LEU A 142 9.27 -2.38 -2.95
C LEU A 142 9.25 -0.93 -2.44
N ALA A 143 9.47 0.04 -3.32
CA ALA A 143 9.41 1.46 -2.96
C ALA A 143 8.00 1.86 -2.51
N THR A 144 6.97 1.34 -3.17
CA THR A 144 5.58 1.57 -2.79
C THR A 144 5.26 0.96 -1.43
N ALA A 145 5.72 -0.26 -1.16
CA ALA A 145 5.47 -0.94 0.11
C ALA A 145 6.13 -0.22 1.29
N ILE A 146 7.41 0.18 1.17
CA ILE A 146 8.12 0.93 2.22
C ILE A 146 7.60 2.37 2.29
N GLY A 147 7.33 3.01 1.15
CA GLY A 147 6.75 4.35 1.10
C GLY A 147 5.40 4.44 1.82
N GLY A 148 4.56 3.42 1.67
CA GLY A 148 3.28 3.32 2.38
C GLY A 148 3.43 3.23 3.91
N ALA A 149 4.56 2.79 4.40
CA ALA A 149 4.84 2.76 5.84
C ALA A 149 5.32 4.11 6.41
N LEU A 150 5.57 5.13 5.58
CA LEU A 150 5.99 6.47 6.04
C LEU A 150 4.92 7.17 6.88
N THR A 151 3.65 6.93 6.61
CA THR A 151 2.56 7.56 7.35
C THR A 151 1.62 6.52 7.93
N LEU A 152 0.81 6.94 8.88
CA LEU A 152 -0.20 6.10 9.53
C LEU A 152 -1.26 5.54 8.54
N VAL A 153 -1.43 6.16 7.38
CA VAL A 153 -2.56 5.88 6.46
C VAL A 153 -2.14 5.10 5.22
N GLY A 154 -0.89 5.16 4.83
CA GLY A 154 -0.41 4.51 3.59
C GLY A 154 -0.46 2.98 3.63
N SER A 155 -0.50 2.38 4.82
CA SER A 155 -0.62 0.93 5.01
C SER A 155 -1.67 0.61 6.09
N THR A 156 -2.25 -0.57 6.05
CA THR A 156 -3.30 -1.00 7.00
C THR A 156 -2.76 -1.46 8.35
N ALA A 157 -1.48 -1.78 8.45
CA ALA A 157 -0.87 -2.32 9.67
C ALA A 157 -0.77 -1.26 10.79
N GLN A 158 -0.41 -0.03 10.46
CA GLN A 158 -0.24 1.05 11.42
C GLN A 158 -1.58 1.49 12.08
N PRO A 159 -2.67 1.74 11.32
CA PRO A 159 -3.97 2.01 11.93
C PRO A 159 -4.47 0.87 12.81
N MET A 160 -4.17 -0.39 12.44
CA MET A 160 -4.54 -1.56 13.25
C MET A 160 -3.79 -1.57 14.59
N ALA A 161 -2.48 -1.28 14.57
CA ALA A 161 -1.69 -1.13 15.79
C ALA A 161 -2.26 -0.01 16.69
N ASN A 162 -2.60 1.15 16.12
CA ASN A 162 -3.22 2.25 16.86
C ASN A 162 -4.57 1.86 17.48
N SER A 163 -5.39 1.09 16.77
CA SER A 163 -6.66 0.61 17.31
C SER A 163 -6.48 -0.29 18.55
N ILE A 164 -5.43 -1.10 18.57
CA ILE A 164 -5.08 -1.95 19.72
C ILE A 164 -4.57 -1.08 20.90
N LEU A 165 -3.72 -0.09 20.62
CA LEU A 165 -3.22 0.85 21.65
C LEU A 165 -4.36 1.63 22.29
N GLU A 166 -5.31 2.13 21.49
CA GLU A 166 -6.50 2.85 21.95
C GLU A 166 -7.34 1.98 22.91
N GLN A 167 -7.57 0.70 22.55
CA GLN A 167 -8.31 -0.25 23.38
C GLN A 167 -7.63 -0.54 24.71
N GLN A 168 -6.30 -0.43 24.77
CA GLN A 168 -5.50 -0.63 25.98
C GLN A 168 -5.27 0.66 26.78
N GLY A 169 -5.79 1.79 26.32
CA GLY A 169 -5.56 3.10 26.97
C GLY A 169 -4.11 3.60 26.88
N LEU A 170 -3.36 3.09 25.88
CA LEU A 170 -1.98 3.50 25.63
C LEU A 170 -1.93 4.67 24.63
N PRO A 171 -0.85 5.48 24.65
CA PRO A 171 -0.68 6.57 23.70
C PRO A 171 -0.61 6.02 22.27
N MET A 172 -1.39 6.61 21.37
CA MET A 172 -1.43 6.26 19.95
C MET A 172 -0.30 6.95 19.19
N PHE A 173 0.15 6.32 18.10
CA PHE A 173 1.08 6.94 17.16
C PHE A 173 0.39 8.06 16.38
N GLY A 174 1.09 9.17 16.19
CA GLY A 174 0.71 10.24 15.30
C GLY A 174 0.92 9.87 13.82
N MET A 175 0.40 10.70 12.92
CA MET A 175 0.43 10.46 11.48
C MET A 175 1.85 10.28 10.91
N PHE A 176 2.84 10.96 11.46
CA PHE A 176 4.22 11.02 10.96
C PHE A 176 5.25 10.40 11.92
N ASP A 177 4.82 9.72 12.99
CA ASP A 177 5.74 9.12 13.97
C ASP A 177 6.61 8.00 13.38
N PHE A 178 6.19 7.43 12.27
CA PHE A 178 6.95 6.42 11.54
C PHE A 178 8.06 7.00 10.64
N VAL A 179 7.96 8.29 10.28
CA VAL A 179 8.91 8.94 9.34
C VAL A 179 10.37 8.83 9.80
N PRO A 180 10.73 9.08 11.06
CA PRO A 180 12.13 9.01 11.50
C PRO A 180 12.79 7.65 11.29
N VAL A 181 12.00 6.57 11.31
CA VAL A 181 12.48 5.19 11.13
C VAL A 181 12.37 4.75 9.67
N VAL A 182 11.26 5.02 9.02
CA VAL A 182 10.97 4.52 7.68
C VAL A 182 11.68 5.33 6.60
N LEU A 183 11.86 6.63 6.78
CA LEU A 183 12.55 7.48 5.79
C LEU A 183 14.02 7.05 5.56
N PRO A 184 14.84 6.79 6.59
CA PRO A 184 16.18 6.22 6.39
C PRO A 184 16.16 4.88 5.65
N LEU A 185 15.21 3.99 5.98
CA LEU A 185 15.05 2.71 5.28
C LEU A 185 14.69 2.90 3.81
N PHE A 186 13.81 3.86 3.52
CA PHE A 186 13.43 4.21 2.14
C PHE A 186 14.60 4.76 1.35
N ILE A 187 15.42 5.62 1.95
CA ILE A 187 16.67 6.15 1.34
C ILE A 187 17.66 5.01 1.10
N CYS A 188 17.86 4.13 2.08
CA CYS A 188 18.73 2.95 1.93
C CYS A 188 18.26 2.04 0.79
N LEU A 189 16.94 1.82 0.66
CA LEU A 189 16.37 1.07 -0.45
C LEU A 189 16.71 1.69 -1.81
N ILE A 190 16.53 3.00 -1.94
CA ILE A 190 16.84 3.73 -3.18
C ILE A 190 18.33 3.60 -3.52
N ILE A 191 19.21 3.81 -2.54
CA ILE A 191 20.67 3.67 -2.73
C ILE A 191 21.03 2.24 -3.12
N TYR A 192 20.45 1.25 -2.47
CA TYR A 192 20.66 -0.16 -2.78
C TYR A 192 20.30 -0.48 -4.24
N PHE A 193 19.13 -0.07 -4.69
CA PHE A 193 18.72 -0.32 -6.07
C PHE A 193 19.52 0.49 -7.10
N ALA A 194 19.90 1.72 -6.77
CA ALA A 194 20.74 2.55 -7.65
C ALA A 194 22.16 1.99 -7.83
N THR A 195 22.69 1.27 -6.85
CA THR A 195 24.07 0.75 -6.86
C THR A 195 24.14 -0.74 -7.18
N VAL A 196 23.63 -1.58 -6.29
CA VAL A 196 23.78 -3.05 -6.32
C VAL A 196 22.59 -3.71 -7.00
N GLY A 197 21.37 -3.32 -6.63
CA GLY A 197 20.14 -3.99 -7.05
C GLY A 197 19.94 -3.97 -8.56
N TYR A 198 20.27 -2.86 -9.22
CA TYR A 198 20.19 -2.75 -10.68
C TYR A 198 21.12 -3.76 -11.39
N GLY A 199 22.36 -3.92 -10.90
CA GLY A 199 23.31 -4.90 -11.46
C GLY A 199 22.85 -6.33 -11.25
N MET A 200 22.28 -6.63 -10.09
CA MET A 200 21.80 -7.94 -9.71
C MET A 200 20.57 -8.36 -10.52
N MET A 201 19.62 -7.45 -10.75
CA MET A 201 18.42 -7.70 -11.57
C MET A 201 18.79 -8.01 -13.02
N ASN A 202 19.73 -7.26 -13.61
CA ASN A 202 20.18 -7.49 -14.97
C ASN A 202 20.82 -8.88 -15.15
N LYS A 203 21.48 -9.41 -14.11
CA LYS A 203 22.24 -10.66 -14.17
C LYS A 203 21.39 -11.91 -13.90
N HIS A 204 20.36 -11.82 -13.07
CA HIS A 204 19.63 -12.97 -12.54
C HIS A 204 18.16 -13.08 -12.96
N LEU A 205 17.58 -12.00 -13.50
CA LEU A 205 16.19 -12.01 -13.95
C LEU A 205 16.15 -12.08 -15.48
N ASP A 206 16.12 -13.30 -16.01
CA ASP A 206 15.84 -13.57 -17.44
C ASP A 206 14.32 -13.77 -17.61
N PHE A 207 13.55 -12.70 -17.51
CA PHE A 207 12.19 -12.68 -18.04
C PHE A 207 12.27 -12.16 -19.48
N GLU A 208 11.82 -12.97 -20.44
CA GLU A 208 11.56 -12.48 -21.78
C GLU A 208 10.53 -11.36 -21.68
N ASP A 209 10.92 -10.16 -22.12
CA ASP A 209 10.01 -9.03 -22.29
C ASP A 209 9.09 -9.35 -23.49
N THR A 210 8.00 -10.12 -23.24
CA THR A 210 6.91 -10.32 -24.20
C THR A 210 5.93 -9.16 -24.09
#